data_ba678ff758f18d616fd845ffac90c37b
#
_entry.id   ba678ff758f18d616fd845ffac90c37b
#
_cell.length_a   1.000
_cell.length_b   1.000
_cell.length_c   1.000
_cell.angle_alpha   90.00
_cell.angle_beta   90.00
_cell.angle_gamma   90.00
#
_symmetry.space_group_name_H-M   'P 1'
#
loop_
_entity.id
_entity.type
_entity.pdbx_description
1 polymer ?
#
loop_
_entity_poly.entity_id
_entity_poly.type
_entity_poly.pdbx_seq_one_letter_code
_entity_poly.pdbx_strand_id
1 'polypeptide(L)'
;MKRTGRRTFLRGMTGAAALTLTSRISAYGCTRSIRVITTPSGGSLPDRLPPEWYRRKILHVQEEMARRKLDALVLLNAHNVIYTTGYFHLSTERPLAALIPKSGEPALFIPELESDQVKLWWVKDFEVYFDFPGPVNRVRWIFERIARRGLGSGRIGVEAPTPSRMREIKLGAPNAEIVESGDLIEHMRWRKDEDELNIMRRGMYFSDFYVQAGREFVQSQGAVTENEILKAAADALADKMAAELKDVVGISIDPPFGGLVPFGKRSAFPHAVPSTDRLKKGDALILSFGTQVGGYSVEDERSFVIGKPTDYARRLYDAMLAAHDSGVENMKEGAVAEDVDKASLDQIRKAGFEKFLKHRTGHGIGLEGHESPWIAEGDKTMLKQGMTFSCEPGVYDPDWGGFRHSDTVIVGKDKGEVINKYPRRLDDMIIEI
;
A
#
# COMPACT_ATOMS: atom_id res chain seq x y z
N MET A 1 3.59 58.91 23.91
CA MET A 1 4.29 58.77 25.21
C MET A 1 4.44 57.27 25.49
N LYS A 2 5.73 56.82 25.65
CA LYS A 2 6.30 55.66 26.39
C LYS A 2 5.64 54.28 26.10
N ARG A 3 6.13 53.34 25.30
CA ARG A 3 7.39 52.52 25.37
C ARG A 3 7.77 52.09 26.78
N THR A 4 7.68 50.79 27.02
CA THR A 4 8.62 49.90 27.75
C THR A 4 7.92 48.52 27.79
N GLY A 5 8.49 47.37 27.50
CA GLY A 5 9.85 46.93 27.48
C GLY A 5 9.96 45.57 28.12
N ARG A 6 10.47 44.61 27.35
CA ARG A 6 11.52 43.62 27.65
C ARG A 6 11.14 42.38 28.45
N ARG A 7 11.47 41.24 27.82
CA ARG A 7 12.78 40.50 27.85
C ARG A 7 13.20 40.01 29.24
N THR A 8 13.40 38.72 29.26
CA THR A 8 14.33 37.90 30.01
C THR A 8 13.65 36.96 31.01
N PHE A 9 13.67 35.67 30.68
CA PHE A 9 14.21 34.65 31.57
C PHE A 9 14.52 33.39 30.76
N LEU A 10 15.74 33.30 30.32
CA LEU A 10 16.42 32.06 29.99
C LEU A 10 17.38 31.81 31.11
N ARG A 11 17.25 30.72 31.85
CA ARG A 11 18.37 29.87 32.34
C ARG A 11 17.89 28.79 33.30
N GLY A 12 18.14 27.58 32.88
CA GLY A 12 18.65 26.49 33.74
C GLY A 12 17.63 25.68 34.49
N MET A 13 17.44 24.45 33.98
CA MET A 13 17.61 23.28 34.85
C MET A 13 17.61 22.02 33.98
N THR A 14 18.75 21.40 33.88
CA THR A 14 18.94 20.00 33.52
C THR A 14 18.26 19.14 34.57
N GLY A 15 17.38 18.24 34.13
CA GLY A 15 16.79 17.25 35.02
C GLY A 15 15.94 16.30 34.20
N ALA A 16 16.51 15.15 33.84
CA ALA A 16 15.74 14.04 33.28
C ALA A 16 14.71 13.56 34.31
N ALA A 17 13.44 13.72 34.00
CA ALA A 17 12.37 13.07 34.74
C ALA A 17 11.49 12.36 33.69
N ALA A 18 11.64 11.04 33.62
CA ALA A 18 10.70 10.15 32.94
C ALA A 18 9.33 10.29 33.63
N LEU A 19 8.40 10.97 32.98
CA LEU A 19 7.01 10.98 33.39
C LEU A 19 6.34 9.68 32.85
N THR A 20 6.26 8.68 33.73
CA THR A 20 5.32 7.59 33.57
C THR A 20 3.92 8.12 33.82
N LEU A 21 3.15 8.40 32.76
CA LEU A 21 1.71 8.59 32.84
C LEU A 21 1.05 7.22 33.07
N THR A 22 0.82 6.88 34.33
CA THR A 22 -0.12 5.83 34.71
C THR A 22 -1.51 6.42 34.74
N SER A 23 -2.29 6.28 33.66
CA SER A 23 -3.72 6.48 33.72
C SER A 23 -4.35 5.36 34.51
N ARG A 24 -4.86 5.67 35.71
CA ARG A 24 -5.74 4.78 36.48
C ARG A 24 -7.08 4.70 35.77
N ILE A 25 -7.33 3.61 35.03
CA ILE A 25 -8.68 3.19 34.68
C ILE A 25 -9.09 2.15 35.70
N SER A 26 -10.15 2.48 36.43
CA SER A 26 -10.75 1.66 37.49
C SER A 26 -11.37 0.41 36.90
N ALA A 27 -11.17 -0.69 37.60
CA ALA A 27 -11.55 -2.05 37.26
C ALA A 27 -13.07 -2.25 37.19
N TYR A 28 -13.55 -2.85 36.10
CA TYR A 28 -14.58 -3.88 36.12
C TYR A 28 -14.07 -5.07 35.32
N GLY A 29 -14.14 -6.23 35.98
CA GLY A 29 -13.38 -7.40 35.66
C GLY A 29 -13.72 -8.11 34.35
N CYS A 30 -12.75 -8.76 33.94
CA CYS A 30 -12.45 -9.75 32.92
C CYS A 30 -11.56 -9.22 31.78
N THR A 31 -10.36 -8.84 32.12
CA THR A 31 -9.29 -8.59 31.15
C THR A 31 -8.64 -9.91 30.78
N ARG A 32 -9.10 -10.54 29.69
CA ARG A 32 -8.15 -11.31 28.87
C ARG A 32 -7.18 -10.31 28.24
N SER A 33 -5.98 -10.20 28.81
CA SER A 33 -4.92 -9.39 28.23
C SER A 33 -4.62 -9.90 26.83
N ILE A 34 -5.02 -9.11 25.82
CA ILE A 34 -4.50 -9.28 24.48
C ILE A 34 -3.01 -9.02 24.60
N ARG A 35 -2.20 -10.02 24.27
CA ARG A 35 -0.74 -9.85 24.21
C ARG A 35 -0.49 -8.70 23.23
N VAL A 36 0.06 -7.60 23.72
CA VAL A 36 0.67 -6.58 22.88
C VAL A 36 1.66 -7.31 21.99
N ILE A 37 1.47 -7.20 20.69
CA ILE A 37 2.37 -7.82 19.73
C ILE A 37 3.67 -7.02 19.79
N THR A 38 4.62 -7.55 20.57
CA THR A 38 5.98 -7.02 20.56
C THR A 38 6.63 -7.47 19.26
N THR A 39 7.04 -6.49 18.42
CA THR A 39 7.96 -6.78 17.33
C THR A 39 9.13 -7.61 17.81
N PRO A 40 9.61 -8.59 17.03
CA PRO A 40 10.82 -9.32 17.36
C PRO A 40 11.94 -8.33 17.65
N SER A 41 12.57 -8.45 18.79
CA SER A 41 13.77 -7.69 19.18
C SER A 41 14.91 -8.05 18.23
N GLY A 42 15.22 -7.14 17.31
CA GLY A 42 16.33 -7.33 16.39
C GLY A 42 16.31 -6.29 15.28
N GLY A 43 16.91 -5.14 15.50
CA GLY A 43 17.12 -4.09 14.51
C GLY A 43 15.82 -3.37 14.07
N SER A 44 15.82 -2.07 14.04
CA SER A 44 14.71 -1.33 13.43
C SER A 44 14.63 -1.69 11.95
N LEU A 45 13.49 -2.22 11.50
CA LEU A 45 13.23 -2.41 10.08
C LEU A 45 13.37 -1.06 9.36
N PRO A 46 13.90 -1.03 8.12
CA PRO A 46 14.13 0.21 7.40
C PRO A 46 12.80 0.88 7.04
N ASP A 47 12.79 2.21 7.05
CA ASP A 47 11.66 3.02 6.63
C ASP A 47 11.76 3.40 5.15
N ARG A 48 12.91 3.19 4.51
CA ARG A 48 13.22 3.60 3.14
C ARG A 48 14.35 2.77 2.54
N LEU A 49 14.28 2.57 1.23
CA LEU A 49 15.37 1.94 0.47
C LEU A 49 16.50 2.96 0.22
N PRO A 50 17.78 2.55 0.34
CA PRO A 50 18.90 3.44 0.14
C PRO A 50 19.18 3.67 -1.36
N PRO A 51 19.89 4.77 -1.75
CA PRO A 51 20.25 5.06 -3.14
C PRO A 51 20.95 3.92 -3.86
N GLU A 52 21.76 3.13 -3.16
CA GLU A 52 22.48 1.98 -3.71
C GLU A 52 21.55 0.87 -4.18
N TRP A 53 20.41 0.70 -3.53
CA TRP A 53 19.37 -0.23 -3.96
C TRP A 53 18.81 0.18 -5.33
N TYR A 54 18.48 1.45 -5.51
CA TYR A 54 17.96 1.99 -6.78
C TYR A 54 19.00 1.85 -7.90
N ARG A 55 20.29 2.10 -7.63
CA ARG A 55 21.35 1.90 -8.61
C ARG A 55 21.45 0.44 -9.07
N ARG A 56 21.32 -0.52 -8.16
CA ARG A 56 21.26 -1.95 -8.53
C ARG A 56 20.05 -2.25 -9.42
N LYS A 57 18.88 -1.68 -9.12
CA LYS A 57 17.67 -1.85 -9.95
C LYS A 57 17.84 -1.23 -11.33
N ILE A 58 18.46 -0.06 -11.46
CA ILE A 58 18.79 0.55 -12.75
C ILE A 58 19.64 -0.39 -13.60
N LEU A 59 20.63 -1.04 -13.03
CA LEU A 59 21.46 -2.01 -13.79
C LEU A 59 20.61 -3.18 -14.34
N HIS A 60 19.70 -3.73 -13.55
CA HIS A 60 18.79 -4.77 -14.03
C HIS A 60 17.82 -4.25 -15.11
N VAL A 61 17.33 -3.01 -14.98
CA VAL A 61 16.51 -2.38 -16.02
C VAL A 61 17.32 -2.28 -17.33
N GLN A 62 18.58 -1.83 -17.25
CA GLN A 62 19.46 -1.71 -18.41
C GLN A 62 19.77 -3.06 -19.07
N GLU A 63 19.91 -4.13 -18.29
CA GLU A 63 20.05 -5.50 -18.81
C GLU A 63 18.81 -5.94 -19.59
N GLU A 64 17.60 -5.69 -19.07
CA GLU A 64 16.34 -5.98 -19.77
C GLU A 64 16.17 -5.11 -21.02
N MET A 65 16.52 -3.83 -20.93
CA MET A 65 16.55 -2.94 -22.10
C MET A 65 17.48 -3.46 -23.20
N ALA A 66 18.65 -3.98 -22.84
CA ALA A 66 19.58 -4.55 -23.81
C ALA A 66 18.99 -5.78 -24.53
N ARG A 67 18.28 -6.66 -23.80
CA ARG A 67 17.57 -7.82 -24.39
C ARG A 67 16.49 -7.37 -25.38
N ARG A 68 15.81 -6.25 -25.09
CA ARG A 68 14.78 -5.65 -25.96
C ARG A 68 15.35 -4.70 -27.01
N LYS A 69 16.66 -4.47 -27.03
CA LYS A 69 17.38 -3.55 -27.92
C LYS A 69 16.89 -2.11 -27.80
N LEU A 70 16.60 -1.65 -26.58
CA LEU A 70 16.19 -0.28 -26.28
C LEU A 70 17.43 0.59 -26.01
N ASP A 71 17.46 1.79 -26.58
CA ASP A 71 18.47 2.81 -26.28
C ASP A 71 18.14 3.60 -25.03
N ALA A 72 16.85 3.70 -24.69
CA ALA A 72 16.35 4.36 -23.49
C ALA A 72 14.98 3.79 -23.09
N LEU A 73 14.64 3.95 -21.80
CA LEU A 73 13.29 3.74 -21.26
C LEU A 73 12.82 5.03 -20.61
N VAL A 74 11.61 5.47 -20.93
CA VAL A 74 10.98 6.67 -20.36
C VAL A 74 9.77 6.26 -19.54
N LEU A 75 9.81 6.57 -18.25
CA LEU A 75 8.79 6.24 -17.27
C LEU A 75 8.00 7.50 -16.91
N LEU A 76 6.68 7.42 -17.00
CA LEU A 76 5.71 8.48 -16.68
C LEU A 76 4.74 8.06 -15.57
N ASN A 77 4.70 6.77 -15.24
CA ASN A 77 3.96 6.26 -14.10
C ASN A 77 4.73 6.56 -12.82
N ALA A 78 4.08 7.22 -11.85
CA ALA A 78 4.73 7.65 -10.62
C ALA A 78 5.35 6.48 -9.83
N HIS A 79 4.68 5.33 -9.75
CA HIS A 79 5.19 4.16 -9.05
C HIS A 79 6.45 3.59 -9.73
N ASN A 80 6.50 3.59 -11.06
CA ASN A 80 7.66 3.13 -11.81
C ASN A 80 8.84 4.12 -11.72
N VAL A 81 8.55 5.44 -11.65
CA VAL A 81 9.56 6.45 -11.32
C VAL A 81 10.12 6.21 -9.91
N ILE A 82 9.26 5.98 -8.92
CA ILE A 82 9.69 5.66 -7.55
C ILE A 82 10.51 4.37 -7.53
N TYR A 83 10.05 3.30 -8.19
CA TYR A 83 10.75 2.01 -8.23
C TYR A 83 12.18 2.11 -8.77
N THR A 84 12.39 2.99 -9.75
CA THR A 84 13.70 3.11 -10.42
C THR A 84 14.58 4.19 -9.81
N THR A 85 14.01 5.24 -9.25
CA THR A 85 14.76 6.40 -8.77
C THR A 85 14.61 6.69 -7.28
N GLY A 86 13.57 6.15 -6.64
CA GLY A 86 13.17 6.50 -5.28
C GLY A 86 12.76 7.97 -5.13
N TYR A 87 12.47 8.67 -6.22
CA TYR A 87 12.02 10.05 -6.16
C TYR A 87 10.53 10.10 -5.88
N PHE A 88 10.19 10.36 -4.63
CA PHE A 88 8.81 10.56 -4.19
C PHE A 88 8.36 11.98 -4.51
N HIS A 89 7.21 12.09 -5.13
CA HIS A 89 6.59 13.37 -5.50
C HIS A 89 5.07 13.26 -5.43
N LEU A 90 4.41 14.40 -5.24
CA LEU A 90 2.95 14.46 -5.36
C LEU A 90 2.54 14.30 -6.82
N SER A 91 1.87 13.18 -7.14
CA SER A 91 1.35 12.96 -8.48
C SER A 91 0.16 13.88 -8.74
N THR A 92 0.27 14.71 -9.78
CA THR A 92 -0.76 15.66 -10.20
C THR A 92 -0.97 15.57 -11.72
N GLU A 93 -1.70 16.53 -12.29
CA GLU A 93 -1.82 16.70 -13.75
C GLU A 93 -0.49 17.05 -14.44
N ARG A 94 0.54 17.43 -13.68
CA ARG A 94 1.87 17.80 -14.18
C ARG A 94 2.68 16.55 -14.45
N PRO A 95 3.04 16.22 -15.71
CA PRO A 95 3.83 15.03 -15.98
C PRO A 95 5.24 15.16 -15.41
N LEU A 96 5.64 14.14 -14.67
CA LEU A 96 7.02 13.92 -14.27
C LEU A 96 7.52 12.66 -14.99
N ALA A 97 8.76 12.66 -15.45
CA ALA A 97 9.32 11.51 -16.13
C ALA A 97 10.72 11.15 -15.61
N ALA A 98 11.01 9.85 -15.58
CA ALA A 98 12.36 9.34 -15.45
C ALA A 98 12.83 8.79 -16.81
N LEU A 99 14.01 9.18 -17.23
CA LEU A 99 14.73 8.62 -18.37
C LEU A 99 15.79 7.67 -17.85
N ILE A 100 15.71 6.42 -18.22
CA ILE A 100 16.75 5.42 -17.99
C ILE A 100 17.49 5.21 -19.32
N PRO A 101 18.74 5.69 -19.47
CA PRO A 101 19.54 5.44 -20.67
C PRO A 101 20.04 3.98 -20.67
N LYS A 102 20.45 3.47 -21.83
CA LYS A 102 21.04 2.11 -21.96
C LYS A 102 22.30 1.90 -21.12
N SER A 103 22.93 2.97 -20.65
CA SER A 103 24.07 2.94 -19.72
C SER A 103 24.21 4.27 -19.00
N GLY A 104 24.72 4.24 -17.76
CA GLY A 104 24.88 5.44 -16.93
C GLY A 104 23.70 5.70 -15.99
N GLU A 105 23.69 6.85 -15.36
CA GLU A 105 22.71 7.26 -14.36
C GLU A 105 21.38 7.73 -15.00
N PRO A 106 20.26 7.62 -14.30
CA PRO A 106 18.98 8.13 -14.77
C PRO A 106 18.92 9.67 -14.76
N ALA A 107 18.00 10.22 -15.56
CA ALA A 107 17.66 11.64 -15.52
C ALA A 107 16.17 11.86 -15.22
N LEU A 108 15.84 12.98 -14.57
CA LEU A 108 14.46 13.37 -14.26
C LEU A 108 14.04 14.60 -15.08
N PHE A 109 12.77 14.60 -15.52
CA PHE A 109 12.11 15.75 -16.13
C PHE A 109 10.93 16.13 -15.25
N ILE A 110 11.00 17.31 -14.63
CA ILE A 110 10.13 17.67 -13.52
C ILE A 110 9.51 19.05 -13.68
N PRO A 111 8.36 19.32 -13.04
CA PRO A 111 7.86 20.69 -12.92
C PRO A 111 8.71 21.53 -11.97
N GLU A 112 8.72 22.85 -12.15
CA GLU A 112 9.46 23.81 -11.30
C GLU A 112 9.11 23.67 -9.82
N LEU A 113 7.89 23.26 -9.49
CA LEU A 113 7.44 23.02 -8.12
C LEU A 113 8.32 22.01 -7.36
N GLU A 114 8.96 21.08 -8.09
CA GLU A 114 9.81 20.02 -7.53
C GLU A 114 11.31 20.39 -7.55
N SER A 115 11.68 21.56 -8.11
CA SER A 115 13.06 21.92 -8.42
C SER A 115 13.98 21.97 -7.19
N ASP A 116 13.46 22.36 -6.02
CA ASP A 116 14.26 22.42 -4.80
C ASP A 116 14.33 21.05 -4.09
N GLN A 117 13.26 20.26 -4.14
CA GLN A 117 13.22 18.94 -3.54
C GLN A 117 14.17 17.97 -4.26
N VAL A 118 14.21 17.98 -5.59
CA VAL A 118 15.07 17.08 -6.38
C VAL A 118 16.57 17.31 -6.11
N LYS A 119 16.99 18.51 -5.78
CA LYS A 119 18.39 18.84 -5.43
C LYS A 119 18.89 18.05 -4.22
N LEU A 120 17.97 17.67 -3.32
CA LEU A 120 18.27 16.88 -2.13
C LEU A 120 18.39 15.38 -2.44
N TRP A 121 17.98 14.97 -3.65
CA TRP A 121 17.95 13.56 -4.02
C TRP A 121 19.27 13.08 -4.66
N TRP A 122 19.44 11.77 -4.77
CA TRP A 122 20.67 11.18 -5.33
C TRP A 122 20.76 11.30 -6.86
N VAL A 123 19.62 11.36 -7.58
CA VAL A 123 19.60 11.62 -9.02
C VAL A 123 19.93 13.10 -9.24
N LYS A 124 21.08 13.36 -9.86
CA LYS A 124 21.60 14.74 -10.05
C LYS A 124 21.36 15.31 -11.43
N ASP A 125 21.06 14.45 -12.42
CA ASP A 125 20.69 14.89 -13.76
C ASP A 125 19.19 15.13 -13.82
N PHE A 126 18.77 16.39 -13.97
CA PHE A 126 17.36 16.74 -14.13
C PHE A 126 17.18 18.00 -14.95
N GLU A 127 16.03 18.07 -15.63
CA GLU A 127 15.58 19.26 -16.36
C GLU A 127 14.20 19.70 -15.87
N VAL A 128 13.98 21.01 -15.84
CA VAL A 128 12.80 21.63 -15.23
C VAL A 128 11.97 22.36 -16.27
N TYR A 129 10.65 22.23 -16.22
CA TYR A 129 9.72 23.08 -16.94
C TYR A 129 8.90 23.96 -15.99
N PHE A 130 8.69 25.23 -16.39
CA PHE A 130 8.15 26.25 -15.47
C PHE A 130 6.68 26.00 -15.10
N ASP A 131 5.79 25.69 -16.05
CA ASP A 131 4.36 25.67 -15.76
C ASP A 131 3.58 24.64 -16.59
N PHE A 132 2.33 24.40 -16.19
CA PHE A 132 1.40 23.50 -16.85
C PHE A 132 0.02 24.19 -17.03
N PRO A 133 -0.62 24.06 -18.21
CA PRO A 133 -0.21 23.24 -19.37
C PRO A 133 0.93 23.84 -20.18
N GLY A 134 1.21 25.15 -20.08
CA GLY A 134 2.25 25.87 -20.79
C GLY A 134 2.03 26.03 -22.30
N PRO A 135 2.92 26.74 -22.99
CA PRO A 135 2.80 26.99 -24.44
C PRO A 135 3.04 25.75 -25.31
N VAL A 136 3.77 24.77 -24.78
CA VAL A 136 4.01 23.47 -25.40
C VAL A 136 3.53 22.39 -24.44
N ASN A 137 2.83 21.37 -24.93
CA ASN A 137 2.44 20.22 -24.13
C ASN A 137 3.68 19.62 -23.42
N ARG A 138 3.58 19.35 -22.14
CA ARG A 138 4.75 18.96 -21.33
C ARG A 138 5.29 17.58 -21.65
N VAL A 139 4.46 16.66 -22.11
CA VAL A 139 4.95 15.36 -22.63
C VAL A 139 5.79 15.58 -23.90
N ARG A 140 5.32 16.45 -24.83
CA ARG A 140 6.12 16.84 -26.01
C ARG A 140 7.43 17.47 -25.57
N TRP A 141 7.41 18.43 -24.66
CA TRP A 141 8.61 19.08 -24.14
C TRP A 141 9.62 18.07 -23.59
N ILE A 142 9.17 17.10 -22.79
CA ILE A 142 10.03 16.02 -22.25
C ILE A 142 10.73 15.28 -23.41
N PHE A 143 9.98 14.85 -24.41
CA PHE A 143 10.55 14.11 -25.54
C PHE A 143 11.43 14.97 -26.47
N GLU A 144 11.19 16.26 -26.60
CA GLU A 144 12.10 17.20 -27.25
C GLU A 144 13.44 17.28 -26.50
N ARG A 145 13.43 17.27 -25.17
CA ARG A 145 14.65 17.25 -24.36
C ARG A 145 15.38 15.92 -24.48
N ILE A 146 14.68 14.82 -24.44
CA ILE A 146 15.24 13.47 -24.67
C ILE A 146 15.89 13.39 -26.07
N ALA A 147 15.23 13.91 -27.09
CA ALA A 147 15.79 13.95 -28.44
C ALA A 147 17.11 14.74 -28.51
N ARG A 148 17.19 15.89 -27.81
CA ARG A 148 18.42 16.72 -27.71
C ARG A 148 19.58 16.03 -26.99
N ARG A 149 19.30 15.00 -26.18
CA ARG A 149 20.31 14.16 -25.51
C ARG A 149 20.87 13.06 -26.42
N GLY A 150 20.64 13.14 -27.74
CA GLY A 150 21.13 12.18 -28.72
C GLY A 150 20.22 10.99 -28.95
N LEU A 151 19.01 10.99 -28.36
CA LEU A 151 18.04 9.89 -28.48
C LEU A 151 16.94 10.18 -29.53
N GLY A 152 17.06 11.24 -30.32
CA GLY A 152 16.05 11.67 -31.29
C GLY A 152 15.76 10.66 -32.43
N SER A 153 16.66 9.72 -32.70
CA SER A 153 16.47 8.61 -33.63
C SER A 153 16.68 7.24 -32.97
N GLY A 154 16.68 7.21 -31.66
CA GLY A 154 16.87 5.97 -30.88
C GLY A 154 15.59 5.14 -30.79
N ARG A 155 15.75 3.90 -30.36
CA ARG A 155 14.66 3.00 -29.99
C ARG A 155 14.29 3.21 -28.51
N ILE A 156 13.18 3.91 -28.26
CA ILE A 156 12.78 4.36 -26.92
C ILE A 156 11.60 3.54 -26.42
N GLY A 157 11.80 2.84 -25.31
CA GLY A 157 10.73 2.21 -24.56
C GLY A 157 9.88 3.24 -23.83
N VAL A 158 8.56 3.09 -23.86
CA VAL A 158 7.61 3.92 -23.10
C VAL A 158 6.55 3.02 -22.46
N GLU A 159 6.02 3.45 -21.33
CA GLU A 159 4.86 2.81 -20.72
C GLU A 159 3.63 3.06 -21.59
N ALA A 160 2.68 2.10 -21.63
CA ALA A 160 1.47 2.11 -22.45
C ALA A 160 0.80 3.52 -22.56
N PRO A 161 1.17 4.37 -23.51
CA PRO A 161 0.67 5.73 -23.57
C PRO A 161 -0.74 5.75 -24.15
N THR A 162 -1.59 6.61 -23.63
CA THR A 162 -2.87 6.92 -24.28
C THR A 162 -2.62 7.46 -25.70
N PRO A 163 -3.61 7.36 -26.62
CA PRO A 163 -3.46 7.90 -27.96
C PRO A 163 -3.05 9.38 -28.00
N SER A 164 -3.53 10.19 -27.06
CA SER A 164 -3.16 11.60 -26.95
C SER A 164 -1.70 11.77 -26.52
N ARG A 165 -1.24 11.01 -25.52
CA ARG A 165 0.17 11.01 -25.10
C ARG A 165 1.09 10.54 -26.22
N MET A 166 0.75 9.46 -26.93
CA MET A 166 1.54 8.94 -28.05
C MET A 166 1.72 10.02 -29.15
N ARG A 167 0.67 10.78 -29.45
CA ARG A 167 0.78 11.90 -30.41
C ARG A 167 1.81 12.94 -29.94
N GLU A 168 1.77 13.34 -28.67
CA GLU A 168 2.71 14.33 -28.13
C GLU A 168 4.16 13.78 -28.06
N ILE A 169 4.33 12.50 -27.76
CA ILE A 169 5.61 11.80 -27.82
C ILE A 169 6.20 11.86 -29.22
N LYS A 170 5.43 11.49 -30.25
CA LYS A 170 5.87 11.53 -31.66
C LYS A 170 6.17 12.94 -32.15
N LEU A 171 5.45 13.97 -31.66
CA LEU A 171 5.76 15.36 -31.98
C LEU A 171 7.06 15.83 -31.33
N GLY A 172 7.39 15.33 -30.13
CA GLY A 172 8.63 15.67 -29.42
C GLY A 172 9.88 14.94 -29.93
N ALA A 173 9.71 13.70 -30.40
CA ALA A 173 10.78 12.87 -30.94
C ALA A 173 10.34 12.19 -32.26
N PRO A 174 10.17 12.96 -33.36
CA PRO A 174 9.52 12.46 -34.58
C PRO A 174 10.28 11.35 -35.33
N ASN A 175 11.59 11.23 -35.13
CA ASN A 175 12.43 10.22 -35.76
C ASN A 175 12.76 9.04 -34.84
N ALA A 176 12.32 9.05 -33.58
CA ALA A 176 12.53 7.95 -32.65
C ALA A 176 11.55 6.79 -32.93
N GLU A 177 12.03 5.57 -32.80
CA GLU A 177 11.20 4.39 -32.76
C GLU A 177 10.64 4.24 -31.34
N ILE A 178 9.32 4.43 -31.17
CA ILE A 178 8.65 4.30 -29.86
C ILE A 178 8.10 2.88 -29.70
N VAL A 179 8.53 2.20 -28.63
CA VAL A 179 8.17 0.83 -28.30
C VAL A 179 7.44 0.79 -26.98
N GLU A 180 6.27 0.18 -26.96
CA GLU A 180 5.57 -0.07 -25.69
C GLU A 180 6.41 -1.05 -24.85
N SER A 181 6.68 -0.68 -23.59
CA SER A 181 7.59 -1.41 -22.70
C SER A 181 7.18 -1.28 -21.22
N GLY A 182 5.91 -1.00 -20.95
CA GLY A 182 5.37 -0.84 -19.58
C GLY A 182 5.51 -2.11 -18.75
N ASP A 183 5.37 -3.26 -19.39
CA ASP A 183 5.54 -4.59 -18.80
C ASP A 183 6.96 -4.83 -18.22
N LEU A 184 7.97 -4.11 -18.68
CA LEU A 184 9.35 -4.31 -18.22
C LEU A 184 9.46 -4.01 -16.71
N ILE A 185 9.02 -2.85 -16.29
CA ILE A 185 9.07 -2.45 -14.87
C ILE A 185 8.01 -3.19 -14.06
N GLU A 186 6.81 -3.39 -14.62
CA GLU A 186 5.73 -4.09 -13.97
C GLU A 186 6.14 -5.52 -13.55
N HIS A 187 6.72 -6.30 -14.45
CA HIS A 187 7.20 -7.65 -14.14
C HIS A 187 8.35 -7.67 -13.13
N MET A 188 9.20 -6.63 -13.11
CA MET A 188 10.25 -6.51 -12.10
C MET A 188 9.66 -6.23 -10.71
N ARG A 189 8.56 -5.48 -10.61
CA ARG A 189 7.85 -5.17 -9.37
C ARG A 189 7.11 -6.37 -8.78
N TRP A 190 6.72 -7.34 -9.59
CA TRP A 190 5.99 -8.52 -9.10
C TRP A 190 6.76 -9.26 -8.01
N ARG A 191 8.08 -9.40 -8.18
CA ARG A 191 8.92 -10.14 -7.25
C ARG A 191 9.77 -9.18 -6.41
N LYS A 192 9.41 -9.07 -5.14
CA LYS A 192 10.12 -8.23 -4.17
C LYS A 192 11.40 -8.94 -3.71
N ASP A 193 12.49 -8.19 -3.57
CA ASP A 193 13.68 -8.67 -2.87
C ASP A 193 13.54 -8.47 -1.34
N GLU A 194 14.51 -8.95 -0.57
CA GLU A 194 14.42 -8.91 0.89
C GLU A 194 14.43 -7.48 1.45
N ASP A 195 15.09 -6.53 0.77
CA ASP A 195 15.07 -5.13 1.18
C ASP A 195 13.64 -4.56 1.03
N GLU A 196 12.96 -4.86 -0.07
CA GLU A 196 11.55 -4.47 -0.32
C GLU A 196 10.61 -5.14 0.69
N LEU A 197 10.78 -6.45 0.94
CA LEU A 197 9.95 -7.20 1.89
C LEU A 197 10.10 -6.67 3.32
N ASN A 198 11.27 -6.20 3.71
CA ASN A 198 11.48 -5.60 5.03
C ASN A 198 10.76 -4.26 5.18
N ILE A 199 10.68 -3.45 4.12
CA ILE A 199 9.84 -2.25 4.09
C ILE A 199 8.36 -2.62 4.26
N MET A 200 7.87 -3.65 3.55
CA MET A 200 6.49 -4.12 3.68
C MET A 200 6.19 -4.64 5.09
N ARG A 201 7.12 -5.40 5.70
CA ARG A 201 6.98 -5.83 7.12
C ARG A 201 6.92 -4.64 8.08
N ARG A 202 7.67 -3.55 7.77
CA ARG A 202 7.59 -2.30 8.54
C ARG A 202 6.21 -1.64 8.39
N GLY A 203 5.67 -1.58 7.18
CA GLY A 203 4.30 -1.12 6.91
C GLY A 203 3.27 -1.94 7.69
N MET A 204 3.40 -3.28 7.65
CA MET A 204 2.47 -4.16 8.33
C MET A 204 2.45 -3.97 9.86
N TYR A 205 3.59 -3.68 10.48
CA TYR A 205 3.62 -3.32 11.90
C TYR A 205 2.70 -2.14 12.24
N PHE A 206 2.64 -1.14 11.37
CA PHE A 206 1.73 0.00 11.53
C PHE A 206 0.29 -0.38 11.23
N SER A 207 0.07 -1.26 10.25
CA SER A 207 -1.28 -1.69 9.87
C SER A 207 -1.95 -2.54 10.96
N ASP A 208 -1.21 -3.48 11.56
CA ASP A 208 -1.67 -4.23 12.74
C ASP A 208 -2.07 -3.29 13.90
N PHE A 209 -1.27 -2.23 14.14
CA PHE A 209 -1.61 -1.21 15.13
C PHE A 209 -2.87 -0.43 14.75
N TYR A 210 -3.05 -0.13 13.47
CA TYR A 210 -4.21 0.60 12.96
C TYR A 210 -5.52 -0.17 13.26
N VAL A 211 -5.53 -1.48 12.97
CA VAL A 211 -6.65 -2.37 13.32
C VAL A 211 -6.89 -2.39 14.83
N GLN A 212 -5.83 -2.51 15.63
CA GLN A 212 -5.94 -2.50 17.08
C GLN A 212 -6.54 -1.19 17.60
N ALA A 213 -6.09 -0.04 17.11
CA ALA A 213 -6.59 1.27 17.53
C ALA A 213 -8.10 1.42 17.20
N GLY A 214 -8.54 0.98 16.03
CA GLY A 214 -9.95 0.97 15.66
C GLY A 214 -10.79 0.08 16.58
N ARG A 215 -10.31 -1.14 16.89
CA ARG A 215 -10.98 -2.04 17.84
C ARG A 215 -11.09 -1.45 19.23
N GLU A 216 -10.01 -0.91 19.78
CA GLU A 216 -9.97 -0.31 21.11
C GLU A 216 -10.92 0.88 21.22
N PHE A 217 -11.00 1.70 20.17
CA PHE A 217 -11.95 2.81 20.11
C PHE A 217 -13.39 2.30 20.19
N VAL A 218 -13.77 1.31 19.39
CA VAL A 218 -15.10 0.68 19.42
C VAL A 218 -15.40 0.11 20.81
N GLN A 219 -14.46 -0.62 21.39
CA GLN A 219 -14.63 -1.24 22.70
C GLN A 219 -14.84 -0.21 23.81
N SER A 220 -14.19 0.95 23.71
CA SER A 220 -14.27 2.00 24.72
C SER A 220 -15.51 2.90 24.58
N GLN A 221 -15.99 3.15 23.36
CA GLN A 221 -17.05 4.11 23.08
C GLN A 221 -18.40 3.47 22.78
N GLY A 222 -18.45 2.22 22.33
CA GLY A 222 -19.66 1.48 22.04
C GLY A 222 -20.36 1.93 20.75
N ALA A 223 -21.52 2.58 20.87
CA ALA A 223 -22.38 2.96 19.74
C ALA A 223 -21.80 4.13 18.92
N VAL A 224 -20.82 3.87 18.09
CA VAL A 224 -20.10 4.83 17.23
C VAL A 224 -20.48 4.69 15.76
N THR A 225 -20.18 5.71 14.96
CA THR A 225 -20.33 5.71 13.50
C THR A 225 -19.04 5.23 12.80
N GLU A 226 -19.15 4.83 11.51
CA GLU A 226 -18.02 4.44 10.67
C GLU A 226 -16.93 5.53 10.64
N ASN A 227 -17.33 6.80 10.47
CA ASN A 227 -16.40 7.94 10.44
C ASN A 227 -15.72 8.21 11.79
N GLU A 228 -16.43 8.02 12.92
CA GLU A 228 -15.82 8.17 14.24
C GLU A 228 -14.73 7.13 14.47
N ILE A 229 -14.97 5.87 14.08
CA ILE A 229 -13.97 4.79 14.17
C ILE A 229 -12.76 5.10 13.27
N LEU A 230 -13.01 5.40 11.99
CA LEU A 230 -11.94 5.68 11.02
C LEU A 230 -11.06 6.83 11.48
N LYS A 231 -11.70 7.95 11.91
CA LYS A 231 -10.96 9.12 12.38
C LYS A 231 -10.11 8.81 13.61
N ALA A 232 -10.66 8.17 14.62
CA ALA A 232 -9.93 7.87 15.85
C ALA A 232 -8.74 6.94 15.62
N ALA A 233 -8.93 5.90 14.80
CA ALA A 233 -7.88 4.98 14.44
C ALA A 233 -6.78 5.67 13.60
N ALA A 234 -7.16 6.52 12.64
CA ALA A 234 -6.23 7.27 11.79
C ALA A 234 -5.40 8.29 12.60
N ASP A 235 -6.01 9.02 13.52
CA ASP A 235 -5.31 9.95 14.41
C ASP A 235 -4.25 9.20 15.25
N ALA A 236 -4.63 8.07 15.87
CA ALA A 236 -3.70 7.25 16.65
C ALA A 236 -2.54 6.69 15.81
N LEU A 237 -2.83 6.26 14.59
CA LEU A 237 -1.79 5.78 13.66
C LEU A 237 -0.86 6.92 13.23
N ALA A 238 -1.39 8.09 12.91
CA ALA A 238 -0.59 9.25 12.50
C ALA A 238 0.40 9.64 13.60
N ASP A 239 -0.04 9.70 14.86
CA ASP A 239 0.82 9.98 16.01
C ASP A 239 1.94 8.92 16.15
N LYS A 240 1.58 7.63 15.99
CA LYS A 240 2.54 6.54 16.07
C LYS A 240 3.58 6.59 14.95
N MET A 241 3.12 6.79 13.70
CA MET A 241 4.03 6.90 12.55
C MET A 241 4.97 8.11 12.71
N ALA A 242 4.45 9.27 13.13
CA ALA A 242 5.24 10.47 13.37
C ALA A 242 6.30 10.28 14.47
N ALA A 243 6.00 9.47 15.49
CA ALA A 243 6.94 9.18 16.58
C ALA A 243 8.05 8.20 16.20
N GLU A 244 7.78 7.26 15.27
CA GLU A 244 8.65 6.12 14.99
C GLU A 244 9.36 6.17 13.64
N LEU A 245 8.79 6.85 12.62
CA LEU A 245 9.42 7.02 11.32
C LEU A 245 10.38 8.20 11.34
N LYS A 246 11.63 7.98 10.98
CA LYS A 246 12.67 9.00 11.03
C LYS A 246 12.64 9.96 9.83
N ASP A 247 12.23 9.44 8.68
CA ASP A 247 12.21 10.15 7.40
C ASP A 247 10.83 10.01 6.75
N VAL A 248 9.87 10.75 7.29
CA VAL A 248 8.48 10.73 6.76
C VAL A 248 8.35 11.51 5.46
N VAL A 249 9.38 12.27 5.06
CA VAL A 249 9.33 13.12 3.88
C VAL A 249 9.33 12.29 2.61
N GLY A 250 8.23 12.37 1.85
CA GLY A 250 8.11 11.73 0.55
C GLY A 250 8.03 10.21 0.61
N ILE A 251 7.34 9.66 1.59
CA ILE A 251 7.20 8.22 1.77
C ILE A 251 6.09 7.64 0.88
N SER A 252 5.16 8.48 0.45
CA SER A 252 3.98 8.06 -0.30
C SER A 252 3.54 9.13 -1.29
N ILE A 253 3.02 8.70 -2.44
CA ILE A 253 2.31 9.56 -3.40
C ILE A 253 0.83 9.73 -3.03
N ASP A 254 0.33 8.84 -2.20
CA ASP A 254 -1.01 8.86 -1.59
C ASP A 254 -0.90 9.05 -0.09
N PRO A 255 -1.98 9.37 0.63
CA PRO A 255 -1.97 9.34 2.08
C PRO A 255 -1.39 8.01 2.58
N PRO A 256 -0.47 8.02 3.57
CA PRO A 256 0.26 6.81 3.99
C PRO A 256 -0.62 5.78 4.70
N PHE A 257 -1.90 6.06 4.84
CA PHE A 257 -2.91 5.19 5.41
C PHE A 257 -4.30 5.57 4.92
N GLY A 258 -5.17 4.58 4.83
CA GLY A 258 -6.58 4.73 4.46
C GLY A 258 -7.38 3.56 4.97
N GLY A 259 -8.71 3.60 4.78
CA GLY A 259 -9.52 2.47 5.20
C GLY A 259 -11.00 2.64 4.99
N LEU A 260 -11.71 1.53 5.17
CA LEU A 260 -13.16 1.42 5.18
C LEU A 260 -13.59 0.72 6.48
N VAL A 261 -14.71 1.13 7.04
CA VAL A 261 -15.20 0.62 8.33
C VAL A 261 -16.70 0.26 8.25
N PRO A 262 -17.12 -0.56 7.26
CA PRO A 262 -18.52 -0.92 7.14
C PRO A 262 -18.96 -1.85 8.27
N PHE A 263 -20.18 -1.63 8.79
CA PHE A 263 -20.76 -2.51 9.80
C PHE A 263 -22.25 -2.80 9.56
N GLY A 264 -22.79 -3.77 10.33
CA GLY A 264 -24.16 -4.25 10.19
C GLY A 264 -24.42 -4.74 8.77
N LYS A 265 -25.60 -4.44 8.20
CA LYS A 265 -25.93 -4.84 6.82
C LYS A 265 -24.99 -4.23 5.78
N ARG A 266 -24.39 -3.09 6.09
CA ARG A 266 -23.47 -2.40 5.19
C ARG A 266 -22.13 -3.13 5.04
N SER A 267 -21.75 -3.98 5.99
CA SER A 267 -20.59 -4.87 5.83
C SER A 267 -20.72 -5.86 4.67
N ALA A 268 -21.95 -6.06 4.14
CA ALA A 268 -22.17 -6.81 2.91
C ALA A 268 -21.85 -6.04 1.61
N PHE A 269 -21.43 -4.77 1.72
CA PHE A 269 -21.00 -3.96 0.58
C PHE A 269 -19.47 -3.69 0.70
N PRO A 270 -18.63 -4.40 -0.03
CA PRO A 270 -17.17 -4.34 0.12
C PRO A 270 -16.57 -2.93 0.07
N HIS A 271 -17.17 -2.03 -0.73
CA HIS A 271 -16.78 -0.63 -0.86
C HIS A 271 -17.88 0.33 -0.37
N ALA A 272 -18.45 0.03 0.79
CA ALA A 272 -19.51 0.86 1.35
C ALA A 272 -19.03 2.28 1.65
N VAL A 273 -19.79 3.27 1.19
CA VAL A 273 -19.60 4.68 1.59
C VAL A 273 -20.08 4.84 3.03
N PRO A 274 -19.38 5.54 3.92
CA PRO A 274 -19.79 5.71 5.31
C PRO A 274 -21.20 6.28 5.47
N SER A 275 -21.92 5.82 6.51
CA SER A 275 -23.24 6.28 6.89
C SER A 275 -23.25 7.01 8.24
N THR A 276 -24.40 7.50 8.63
CA THR A 276 -24.63 8.08 9.96
C THR A 276 -25.19 7.06 10.98
N ASP A 277 -25.33 5.81 10.57
CA ASP A 277 -25.77 4.72 11.44
C ASP A 277 -24.80 4.52 12.60
N ARG A 278 -25.30 3.99 13.69
CA ARG A 278 -24.48 3.67 14.86
C ARG A 278 -24.38 2.17 15.07
N LEU A 279 -23.16 1.74 15.38
CA LEU A 279 -22.83 0.37 15.68
C LEU A 279 -23.64 -0.17 16.87
N LYS A 280 -24.10 -1.40 16.78
CA LYS A 280 -24.94 -2.05 17.80
C LYS A 280 -24.60 -3.54 17.96
N LYS A 281 -25.02 -4.12 19.07
CA LYS A 281 -24.89 -5.57 19.32
C LYS A 281 -25.54 -6.39 18.21
N GLY A 282 -24.84 -7.42 17.78
CA GLY A 282 -25.22 -8.29 16.68
C GLY A 282 -24.68 -7.88 15.32
N ASP A 283 -24.11 -6.67 15.18
CA ASP A 283 -23.50 -6.24 13.93
C ASP A 283 -22.19 -6.98 13.65
N ALA A 284 -21.95 -7.30 12.36
CA ALA A 284 -20.62 -7.52 11.85
C ALA A 284 -19.95 -6.17 11.62
N LEU A 285 -18.66 -6.06 11.89
CA LEU A 285 -17.83 -4.89 11.65
C LEU A 285 -16.59 -5.33 10.88
N ILE A 286 -16.25 -4.65 9.78
CA ILE A 286 -14.99 -4.84 9.07
C ILE A 286 -14.13 -3.61 9.32
N LEU A 287 -12.94 -3.80 9.87
CA LEU A 287 -11.87 -2.80 9.85
C LEU A 287 -10.96 -3.16 8.68
N SER A 288 -11.14 -2.47 7.56
CA SER A 288 -10.37 -2.65 6.33
C SER A 288 -9.38 -1.52 6.26
N PHE A 289 -8.14 -1.79 6.63
CA PHE A 289 -7.09 -0.80 6.75
C PHE A 289 -5.87 -1.18 5.92
N GLY A 290 -5.05 -0.19 5.63
CA GLY A 290 -3.78 -0.37 4.97
C GLY A 290 -2.84 0.77 5.33
N THR A 291 -1.56 0.51 5.23
CA THR A 291 -0.52 1.53 5.43
C THR A 291 0.49 1.48 4.30
N GLN A 292 1.22 2.56 4.16
CA GLN A 292 2.31 2.67 3.19
C GLN A 292 3.57 3.17 3.88
N VAL A 293 4.67 2.44 3.73
CA VAL A 293 6.00 2.83 4.22
C VAL A 293 6.99 2.69 3.08
N GLY A 294 7.85 3.68 2.87
CA GLY A 294 8.82 3.67 1.79
C GLY A 294 8.22 3.48 0.40
N GLY A 295 6.95 3.89 0.21
CA GLY A 295 6.18 3.71 -1.01
C GLY A 295 5.49 2.35 -1.15
N TYR A 296 5.79 1.37 -0.28
CA TYR A 296 5.19 0.03 -0.35
C TYR A 296 3.93 -0.05 0.50
N SER A 297 2.85 -0.44 -0.14
CA SER A 297 1.54 -0.66 0.48
C SER A 297 1.44 -2.05 1.08
N VAL A 298 0.71 -2.13 2.17
CA VAL A 298 0.26 -3.38 2.79
C VAL A 298 -1.19 -3.26 3.19
N GLU A 299 -1.88 -4.38 3.29
CA GLU A 299 -3.29 -4.45 3.61
C GLU A 299 -3.53 -5.35 4.80
N ASP A 300 -4.38 -4.89 5.71
CA ASP A 300 -4.80 -5.61 6.92
C ASP A 300 -6.29 -5.39 7.15
N GLU A 301 -7.07 -6.44 6.98
CA GLU A 301 -8.50 -6.37 7.24
C GLU A 301 -8.92 -7.41 8.27
N ARG A 302 -9.71 -6.94 9.22
CA ARG A 302 -10.27 -7.82 10.25
C ARG A 302 -11.76 -7.62 10.39
N SER A 303 -12.47 -8.74 10.39
CA SER A 303 -13.90 -8.77 10.65
C SER A 303 -14.16 -9.10 12.11
N PHE A 304 -15.04 -8.35 12.73
CA PHE A 304 -15.44 -8.49 14.12
C PHE A 304 -16.94 -8.76 14.23
N VAL A 305 -17.36 -9.31 15.38
CA VAL A 305 -18.76 -9.40 15.77
C VAL A 305 -18.96 -8.61 17.07
N ILE A 306 -19.97 -7.77 17.10
CA ILE A 306 -20.30 -6.95 18.26
C ILE A 306 -21.20 -7.76 19.19
N GLY A 307 -20.66 -8.12 20.36
CA GLY A 307 -21.31 -9.02 21.31
C GLY A 307 -21.30 -10.48 20.85
N LYS A 308 -22.19 -11.30 21.39
CA LYS A 308 -22.20 -12.76 21.14
C LYS A 308 -22.60 -13.08 19.70
N PRO A 309 -21.75 -13.79 18.90
CA PRO A 309 -22.11 -14.20 17.58
C PRO A 309 -23.25 -15.25 17.56
N THR A 310 -24.16 -15.12 16.58
CA THR A 310 -25.17 -16.15 16.30
C THR A 310 -24.55 -17.35 15.61
N ASP A 311 -25.23 -18.49 15.56
CA ASP A 311 -24.78 -19.66 14.80
C ASP A 311 -24.65 -19.37 13.30
N TYR A 312 -25.49 -18.49 12.77
CA TYR A 312 -25.41 -18.05 11.39
C TYR A 312 -24.11 -17.23 11.15
N ALA A 313 -23.83 -16.26 12.00
CA ALA A 313 -22.60 -15.48 11.96
C ALA A 313 -21.34 -16.37 12.04
N ARG A 314 -21.35 -17.38 12.94
CA ARG A 314 -20.25 -18.34 13.06
C ARG A 314 -20.02 -19.10 11.75
N ARG A 315 -21.06 -19.64 11.14
CA ARG A 315 -20.94 -20.39 9.87
C ARG A 315 -20.42 -19.52 8.71
N LEU A 316 -20.89 -18.26 8.61
CA LEU A 316 -20.39 -17.31 7.62
C LEU A 316 -18.90 -16.99 7.85
N TYR A 317 -18.55 -16.73 9.11
CA TYR A 317 -17.17 -16.41 9.49
C TYR A 317 -16.24 -17.60 9.23
N ASP A 318 -16.64 -18.81 9.62
CA ASP A 318 -15.85 -20.02 9.42
C ASP A 318 -15.64 -20.31 7.92
N ALA A 319 -16.65 -20.05 7.08
CA ALA A 319 -16.53 -20.21 5.62
C ALA A 319 -15.52 -19.21 5.04
N MET A 320 -15.57 -17.96 5.45
CA MET A 320 -14.62 -16.93 5.04
C MET A 320 -13.19 -17.28 5.52
N LEU A 321 -13.04 -17.67 6.79
CA LEU A 321 -11.73 -18.02 7.34
C LEU A 321 -11.14 -19.27 6.66
N ALA A 322 -11.94 -20.28 6.37
CA ALA A 322 -11.50 -21.47 5.63
C ALA A 322 -11.03 -21.11 4.20
N ALA A 323 -11.72 -20.18 3.54
CA ALA A 323 -11.30 -19.69 2.23
C ALA A 323 -9.97 -18.94 2.30
N HIS A 324 -9.82 -18.07 3.30
CA HIS A 324 -8.58 -17.35 3.55
C HIS A 324 -7.41 -18.32 3.80
N ASP A 325 -7.56 -19.27 4.73
CA ASP A 325 -6.51 -20.24 5.05
C ASP A 325 -6.15 -21.10 3.83
N SER A 326 -7.14 -21.51 3.01
CA SER A 326 -6.90 -22.22 1.75
C SER A 326 -6.15 -21.36 0.73
N GLY A 327 -6.47 -20.08 0.63
CA GLY A 327 -5.74 -19.13 -0.23
C GLY A 327 -4.25 -19.06 0.16
N VAL A 328 -3.97 -18.81 1.44
CA VAL A 328 -2.60 -18.74 1.97
C VAL A 328 -1.83 -20.04 1.75
N GLU A 329 -2.44 -21.20 2.01
CA GLU A 329 -1.79 -22.51 1.83
C GLU A 329 -1.40 -22.80 0.38
N ASN A 330 -2.16 -22.26 -0.57
CA ASN A 330 -1.92 -22.46 -2.01
C ASN A 330 -1.08 -21.33 -2.66
N MET A 331 -0.80 -20.22 -1.97
CA MET A 331 0.14 -19.18 -2.44
C MET A 331 1.60 -19.63 -2.31
N LYS A 332 2.02 -20.55 -3.17
CA LYS A 332 3.36 -21.15 -3.16
C LYS A 332 4.01 -21.12 -4.51
N GLU A 333 5.33 -21.29 -4.53
CA GLU A 333 6.09 -21.34 -5.77
C GLU A 333 5.55 -22.41 -6.74
N GLY A 334 5.35 -22.01 -7.99
CA GLY A 334 4.87 -22.88 -9.06
C GLY A 334 3.33 -23.04 -9.11
N ALA A 335 2.59 -22.51 -8.13
CA ALA A 335 1.12 -22.49 -8.22
C ALA A 335 0.69 -21.52 -9.33
N VAL A 336 -0.45 -21.78 -9.97
CA VAL A 336 -1.08 -20.86 -10.92
C VAL A 336 -2.09 -19.99 -10.18
N ALA A 337 -2.11 -18.70 -10.47
CA ALA A 337 -2.93 -17.72 -9.75
C ALA A 337 -4.42 -18.06 -9.72
N GLU A 338 -5.01 -18.48 -10.85
CA GLU A 338 -6.42 -18.91 -10.90
C GLU A 338 -6.71 -20.18 -10.08
N ASP A 339 -5.73 -21.09 -9.96
CA ASP A 339 -5.91 -22.31 -9.15
C ASP A 339 -5.93 -21.98 -7.67
N VAL A 340 -5.17 -20.98 -7.23
CA VAL A 340 -5.20 -20.44 -5.88
C VAL A 340 -6.56 -19.81 -5.58
N ASP A 341 -7.07 -18.99 -6.50
CA ASP A 341 -8.40 -18.38 -6.40
C ASP A 341 -9.50 -19.45 -6.27
N LYS A 342 -9.46 -20.43 -7.16
CA LYS A 342 -10.40 -21.54 -7.13
C LYS A 342 -10.36 -22.31 -5.81
N ALA A 343 -9.17 -22.66 -5.32
CA ALA A 343 -9.00 -23.41 -4.09
C ALA A 343 -9.56 -22.66 -2.87
N SER A 344 -9.38 -21.35 -2.84
CA SER A 344 -9.89 -20.44 -1.83
C SER A 344 -11.44 -20.36 -1.90
N LEU A 345 -11.98 -19.90 -3.01
CA LEU A 345 -13.43 -19.66 -3.14
C LEU A 345 -14.27 -20.93 -3.07
N ASP A 346 -13.70 -22.09 -3.42
CA ASP A 346 -14.37 -23.39 -3.27
C ASP A 346 -14.69 -23.72 -1.80
N GLN A 347 -13.99 -23.16 -0.83
CA GLN A 347 -14.36 -23.36 0.59
C GLN A 347 -15.69 -22.67 0.92
N ILE A 348 -15.92 -21.47 0.40
CA ILE A 348 -17.18 -20.73 0.57
C ILE A 348 -18.32 -21.47 -0.17
N ARG A 349 -18.04 -22.00 -1.38
CA ARG A 349 -19.01 -22.81 -2.16
C ARG A 349 -19.40 -24.08 -1.39
N LYS A 350 -18.43 -24.84 -0.87
CA LYS A 350 -18.65 -26.04 -0.06
C LYS A 350 -19.46 -25.77 1.21
N ALA A 351 -19.29 -24.60 1.81
CA ALA A 351 -20.07 -24.17 2.97
C ALA A 351 -21.53 -23.75 2.61
N GLY A 352 -21.88 -23.73 1.33
CA GLY A 352 -23.23 -23.38 0.85
C GLY A 352 -23.50 -21.88 0.71
N PHE A 353 -22.44 -21.07 0.67
CA PHE A 353 -22.53 -19.61 0.61
C PHE A 353 -22.13 -19.02 -0.75
N GLU A 354 -22.08 -19.80 -1.83
CA GLU A 354 -21.70 -19.37 -3.18
C GLU A 354 -22.42 -18.10 -3.64
N LYS A 355 -23.72 -17.99 -3.36
CA LYS A 355 -24.53 -16.83 -3.75
C LYS A 355 -24.08 -15.51 -3.10
N PHE A 356 -23.22 -15.58 -2.09
CA PHE A 356 -22.68 -14.44 -1.37
C PHE A 356 -21.26 -14.08 -1.77
N LEU A 357 -20.68 -14.76 -2.76
CA LEU A 357 -19.40 -14.37 -3.37
C LEU A 357 -19.59 -13.14 -4.25
N LYS A 358 -18.67 -12.17 -4.17
CA LYS A 358 -18.72 -10.93 -4.95
C LYS A 358 -17.44 -10.62 -5.71
N HIS A 359 -16.32 -11.21 -5.31
CA HIS A 359 -15.01 -10.90 -5.90
C HIS A 359 -14.02 -12.07 -5.77
N ARG A 360 -12.89 -11.94 -6.43
CA ARG A 360 -11.74 -12.85 -6.39
C ARG A 360 -11.09 -12.93 -5.02
N THR A 361 -10.16 -13.85 -4.85
CA THR A 361 -9.42 -14.08 -3.60
C THR A 361 -8.43 -12.96 -3.28
N GLY A 362 -7.83 -12.29 -4.29
CA GLY A 362 -6.85 -11.27 -4.00
C GLY A 362 -6.18 -10.66 -5.23
N HIS A 363 -5.17 -9.84 -4.98
CA HIS A 363 -4.41 -9.10 -5.99
C HIS A 363 -2.95 -8.93 -5.57
N GLY A 364 -2.07 -8.65 -6.53
CA GLY A 364 -0.72 -8.20 -6.23
C GLY A 364 -0.74 -6.91 -5.42
N ILE A 365 0.22 -6.75 -4.54
CA ILE A 365 0.39 -5.57 -3.69
C ILE A 365 1.87 -5.23 -3.57
N GLY A 366 2.18 -3.93 -3.57
CA GLY A 366 3.55 -3.44 -3.50
C GLY A 366 3.58 -1.93 -3.53
N LEU A 367 4.22 -1.34 -4.54
CA LEU A 367 4.19 0.12 -4.72
C LEU A 367 2.78 0.65 -5.02
N GLU A 368 1.94 -0.17 -5.65
CA GLU A 368 0.51 0.09 -5.74
C GLU A 368 -0.24 -0.78 -4.73
N GLY A 369 -1.33 -0.27 -4.18
CA GLY A 369 -2.22 -1.04 -3.32
C GLY A 369 -2.83 -2.22 -4.08
N HIS A 370 -3.14 -2.01 -5.38
CA HIS A 370 -3.61 -3.04 -6.29
C HIS A 370 -2.72 -3.05 -7.53
N GLU A 371 -1.95 -4.10 -7.72
CA GLU A 371 -1.12 -4.32 -8.91
C GLU A 371 -1.26 -5.75 -9.43
N SER A 372 -0.90 -5.98 -10.68
CA SER A 372 -0.81 -7.34 -11.24
C SER A 372 0.29 -8.16 -10.55
N PRO A 373 0.24 -9.51 -10.60
CA PRO A 373 -0.85 -10.33 -11.15
C PRO A 373 -2.03 -10.45 -10.16
N TRP A 374 -3.12 -11.08 -10.61
CA TRP A 374 -4.35 -11.22 -9.86
C TRP A 374 -4.56 -12.66 -9.37
N ILE A 375 -4.88 -12.84 -8.09
CA ILE A 375 -5.39 -14.15 -7.63
C ILE A 375 -6.87 -14.22 -8.01
N ALA A 376 -7.10 -14.58 -9.27
CA ALA A 376 -8.41 -14.51 -9.92
C ALA A 376 -8.55 -15.53 -11.05
N GLU A 377 -9.80 -15.94 -11.33
CA GLU A 377 -10.12 -16.73 -12.52
C GLU A 377 -9.61 -16.03 -13.79
N GLY A 378 -8.94 -16.79 -14.66
CA GLY A 378 -8.38 -16.33 -15.92
C GLY A 378 -6.93 -15.85 -15.84
N ASP A 379 -6.36 -15.58 -14.66
CA ASP A 379 -4.94 -15.24 -14.52
C ASP A 379 -4.09 -16.53 -14.48
N LYS A 380 -3.30 -16.74 -15.54
CA LYS A 380 -2.43 -17.91 -15.72
C LYS A 380 -1.01 -17.69 -15.20
N THR A 381 -0.77 -16.61 -14.48
CA THR A 381 0.56 -16.30 -13.93
C THR A 381 0.99 -17.39 -12.95
N MET A 382 2.17 -17.92 -13.18
CA MET A 382 2.82 -18.86 -12.26
C MET A 382 3.48 -18.09 -11.12
N LEU A 383 3.09 -18.37 -9.88
CA LEU A 383 3.62 -17.72 -8.70
C LEU A 383 5.09 -18.07 -8.46
N LYS A 384 5.85 -17.09 -8.04
CA LYS A 384 7.28 -17.22 -7.70
C LYS A 384 7.55 -16.68 -6.32
N GLN A 385 8.52 -17.25 -5.61
CA GLN A 385 8.95 -16.77 -4.29
C GLN A 385 9.25 -15.27 -4.33
N GLY A 386 8.80 -14.55 -3.30
CA GLY A 386 8.96 -13.10 -3.17
C GLY A 386 7.88 -12.28 -3.89
N MET A 387 6.96 -12.89 -4.64
CA MET A 387 5.74 -12.20 -5.05
C MET A 387 4.87 -11.93 -3.82
N THR A 388 4.16 -10.82 -3.80
CA THR A 388 3.29 -10.42 -2.68
C THR A 388 1.87 -10.17 -3.14
N PHE A 389 0.91 -10.65 -2.36
CA PHE A 389 -0.52 -10.57 -2.66
C PHE A 389 -1.33 -10.19 -1.43
N SER A 390 -2.48 -9.54 -1.63
CA SER A 390 -3.56 -9.63 -0.66
C SER A 390 -4.17 -11.04 -0.72
N CYS A 391 -4.64 -11.55 0.42
CA CYS A 391 -5.51 -12.71 0.50
C CYS A 391 -6.76 -12.29 1.25
N GLU A 392 -7.83 -11.98 0.51
CA GLU A 392 -9.00 -11.26 1.01
C GLU A 392 -10.35 -11.90 0.64
N PRO A 393 -10.53 -13.23 0.66
CA PRO A 393 -11.81 -13.80 0.33
C PRO A 393 -12.90 -13.28 1.28
N GLY A 394 -14.05 -12.91 0.72
CA GLY A 394 -15.17 -12.36 1.48
C GLY A 394 -16.47 -13.07 1.23
N VAL A 395 -17.39 -13.03 2.20
CA VAL A 395 -18.74 -13.54 2.11
C VAL A 395 -19.73 -12.47 2.53
N TYR A 396 -20.73 -12.16 1.68
CA TYR A 396 -21.54 -10.95 1.79
C TYR A 396 -23.02 -11.24 1.62
N ASP A 397 -23.73 -11.41 2.74
CA ASP A 397 -25.18 -11.57 2.77
C ASP A 397 -25.86 -10.19 2.89
N PRO A 398 -26.53 -9.67 1.85
CA PRO A 398 -27.14 -8.34 1.86
C PRO A 398 -28.25 -8.18 2.90
N ASP A 399 -28.83 -9.29 3.36
CA ASP A 399 -29.89 -9.27 4.36
C ASP A 399 -29.38 -9.24 5.79
N TRP A 400 -28.10 -9.66 5.99
CA TRP A 400 -27.49 -9.77 7.29
C TRP A 400 -26.24 -8.88 7.46
N GLY A 401 -25.24 -9.04 6.59
CA GLY A 401 -23.93 -8.41 6.65
C GLY A 401 -22.86 -9.29 6.00
N GLY A 402 -21.59 -8.94 6.15
CA GLY A 402 -20.50 -9.68 5.53
C GLY A 402 -19.27 -9.76 6.40
N PHE A 403 -18.39 -10.68 6.03
CA PHE A 403 -17.06 -10.86 6.61
C PHE A 403 -16.01 -10.90 5.51
N ARG A 404 -14.88 -10.25 5.73
CA ARG A 404 -13.67 -10.32 4.93
C ARG A 404 -12.47 -10.19 5.86
N HIS A 405 -11.51 -11.10 5.75
CA HIS A 405 -10.15 -10.87 6.23
C HIS A 405 -9.27 -10.60 5.04
N SER A 406 -8.34 -9.66 5.18
CA SER A 406 -7.23 -9.52 4.26
C SER A 406 -5.92 -9.60 5.01
N ASP A 407 -5.03 -10.42 4.50
CA ASP A 407 -3.64 -10.47 4.90
C ASP A 407 -2.75 -10.17 3.68
N THR A 408 -1.65 -9.46 3.92
CA THR A 408 -0.56 -9.38 2.94
C THR A 408 0.28 -10.64 3.06
N VAL A 409 0.37 -11.37 1.95
CA VAL A 409 1.02 -12.70 1.87
C VAL A 409 2.20 -12.64 0.92
N ILE A 410 3.36 -13.11 1.38
CA ILE A 410 4.54 -13.34 0.53
C ILE A 410 4.49 -14.78 0.03
N VAL A 411 4.61 -14.98 -1.28
CA VAL A 411 4.71 -16.33 -1.86
C VAL A 411 5.98 -17.02 -1.36
N GLY A 412 5.79 -18.10 -0.64
CA GLY A 412 6.87 -18.93 -0.14
C GLY A 412 7.16 -20.14 -1.02
N LYS A 413 8.09 -21.00 -0.57
CA LYS A 413 8.41 -22.23 -1.28
C LYS A 413 7.26 -23.23 -1.25
N ASP A 414 6.74 -23.50 -0.07
CA ASP A 414 5.77 -24.57 0.18
C ASP A 414 4.35 -24.04 0.48
N LYS A 415 4.25 -22.78 0.95
CA LYS A 415 3.01 -22.05 1.24
C LYS A 415 3.27 -20.55 1.35
N GLY A 416 2.22 -19.74 1.43
CA GLY A 416 2.31 -18.31 1.69
C GLY A 416 2.79 -17.98 3.12
N GLU A 417 3.62 -16.95 3.24
CA GLU A 417 4.00 -16.33 4.51
C GLU A 417 3.10 -15.12 4.76
N VAL A 418 2.23 -15.21 5.76
CA VAL A 418 1.42 -14.09 6.23
C VAL A 418 2.29 -13.16 7.07
N ILE A 419 2.41 -11.89 6.67
CA ILE A 419 3.20 -10.90 7.43
C ILE A 419 2.39 -10.15 8.49
N ASN A 420 1.06 -10.17 8.43
CA ASN A 420 0.15 -9.68 9.46
C ASN A 420 0.31 -10.50 10.75
N LYS A 421 0.22 -9.84 11.89
CA LYS A 421 0.33 -10.48 13.20
C LYS A 421 -0.98 -10.39 14.01
N TYR A 422 -1.92 -9.57 13.57
CA TYR A 422 -3.22 -9.45 14.23
C TYR A 422 -4.00 -10.77 14.15
N PRO A 423 -4.66 -11.21 15.23
CA PRO A 423 -5.42 -12.48 15.26
C PRO A 423 -6.52 -12.54 14.21
N ARG A 424 -6.97 -13.76 13.84
CA ARG A 424 -8.01 -14.00 12.82
C ARG A 424 -9.15 -14.90 13.30
N ARG A 425 -8.99 -15.59 14.44
CA ARG A 425 -10.01 -16.55 14.91
C ARG A 425 -11.21 -15.79 15.48
N LEU A 426 -12.42 -16.26 15.21
CA LEU A 426 -13.65 -15.60 15.64
C LEU A 426 -13.67 -15.25 17.13
N ASP A 427 -13.16 -16.13 17.99
CA ASP A 427 -13.15 -15.89 19.45
C ASP A 427 -12.28 -14.68 19.84
N ASP A 428 -11.26 -14.34 19.03
CA ASP A 428 -10.43 -13.15 19.21
C ASP A 428 -11.08 -11.89 18.59
N MET A 429 -12.07 -12.07 17.71
CA MET A 429 -12.73 -11.02 16.95
C MET A 429 -14.09 -10.59 17.55
N ILE A 430 -14.39 -10.98 18.76
CA ILE A 430 -15.58 -10.52 19.49
C ILE A 430 -15.25 -9.21 20.20
N ILE A 431 -16.09 -8.20 20.02
CA ILE A 431 -16.03 -6.92 20.74
C ILE A 431 -17.26 -6.79 21.62
N GLU A 432 -17.06 -6.72 22.92
CA GLU A 432 -18.13 -6.44 23.89
C GLU A 432 -18.27 -4.90 24.06
N ILE A 433 -19.51 -4.38 23.90
CA ILE A 433 -19.86 -2.95 24.05
C ILE A 433 -21.02 -2.78 25.02
#